data_b58e94cf6a41d6c0cdb81e8c1369da4f
#
_entry.id   b58e94cf6a41d6c0cdb81e8c1369da4f
#
_cell.length_a   1.000
_cell.length_b   1.000
_cell.length_c   1.000
_cell.angle_alpha   90.00
_cell.angle_beta   90.00
_cell.angle_gamma   90.00
#
_symmetry.space_group_name_H-M   'P 1'
#
loop_
_entity.id
_entity.type
_entity.pdbx_description
1 polymer ?
#
loop_
_entity_poly.entity_id
_entity_poly.type
_entity_poly.pdbx_seq_one_letter_code
_entity_poly.pdbx_strand_id
1 'polypeptide(L)'
;MPTEIIAICVICAVIGAFLTYLVVNALVAPYKRKTKNSPRPSSNEAKDEEYTKILLEMVSCKTVYDKENTYKAEYERFYKVIEDNFPSLTKKAIRHDFDGCFLYEIKGNSDLNLLLMSHHDVVAEEGEWETPAFEPTIKDGAIYARGTIDTKTPLFAELKAVDELLASGYEFPVNVFIASSNNEEIAGDGMPKVHAYFVERGLRFDLVLDEGGAIVQKMMPGVKEKSAMVAVHEKGRHYYTCTAKKRERGHLGLNPVKDNAVERLSAFISEVKSSNIFKKQFTPEVEGLFRTHAPYMPFVLRLVMSNFTIFKGLLLSILGKVSPVVEAMLATSVYFKDIKGDANECSTTAFFRCLREEDLMLEIEKIKKIAKKYDVELVQTERDYCIPSSHKTTQFARLEGVMNELFPDVIVSPFLLTAGTDARHLGDVADCILRFAPIDLDTKQYASIHNVNEHIYIWNLAECVEFYKKIITTYERK
;
A
#
# COMPACT_ATOMS: atom_id res chain seq x y z
N MET A 1 -5.43 4.86 63.31
CA MET A 1 -5.49 3.68 62.46
C MET A 1 -4.06 3.12 62.32
N PRO A 2 -3.87 1.80 62.40
CA PRO A 2 -2.56 1.24 62.13
C PRO A 2 -2.04 1.68 60.75
N THR A 3 -0.75 1.95 60.70
CA THR A 3 -0.07 2.40 59.46
C THR A 3 -0.31 1.47 58.24
N GLU A 4 -0.45 0.17 58.52
CA GLU A 4 -0.79 -0.86 57.54
C GLU A 4 -2.17 -0.66 56.90
N ILE A 5 -3.20 -0.29 57.69
CA ILE A 5 -4.55 -0.03 57.18
C ILE A 5 -4.54 1.22 56.31
N ILE A 6 -3.84 2.29 56.70
CA ILE A 6 -3.67 3.48 55.90
C ILE A 6 -3.00 3.16 54.57
N ALA A 7 -1.91 2.36 54.57
CA ALA A 7 -1.24 1.94 53.37
C ALA A 7 -2.15 1.14 52.41
N ILE A 8 -2.93 0.19 52.97
CA ILE A 8 -3.89 -0.60 52.16
C ILE A 8 -4.95 0.32 51.55
N CYS A 9 -5.51 1.25 52.34
CA CYS A 9 -6.50 2.21 51.85
C CYS A 9 -5.94 3.10 50.71
N VAL A 10 -4.70 3.57 50.85
CA VAL A 10 -4.01 4.35 49.81
C VAL A 10 -3.82 3.52 48.55
N ILE A 11 -3.35 2.28 48.67
CA ILE A 11 -3.18 1.37 47.51
C ILE A 11 -4.51 1.14 46.81
N CYS A 12 -5.58 0.81 47.55
CA CYS A 12 -6.90 0.60 46.96
C CYS A 12 -7.44 1.89 46.27
N ALA A 13 -7.23 3.09 46.86
CA ALA A 13 -7.61 4.34 46.25
C ALA A 13 -6.84 4.62 44.94
N VAL A 14 -5.52 4.34 44.89
CA VAL A 14 -4.68 4.48 43.70
C VAL A 14 -5.14 3.49 42.61
N ILE A 15 -5.39 2.23 42.95
CA ILE A 15 -5.91 1.22 42.01
C ILE A 15 -7.28 1.66 41.48
N GLY A 16 -8.18 2.09 42.38
CA GLY A 16 -9.52 2.58 42.00
C GLY A 16 -9.45 3.77 41.04
N ALA A 17 -8.60 4.77 41.34
CA ALA A 17 -8.37 5.92 40.47
C ALA A 17 -7.80 5.50 39.11
N PHE A 18 -6.85 4.58 39.09
CA PHE A 18 -6.26 4.05 37.84
C PHE A 18 -7.31 3.31 36.98
N LEU A 19 -8.10 2.45 37.57
CA LEU A 19 -9.17 1.73 36.86
C LEU A 19 -10.23 2.72 36.33
N THR A 20 -10.60 3.73 37.14
CA THR A 20 -11.50 4.79 36.72
C THR A 20 -10.91 5.56 35.51
N TYR A 21 -9.64 5.90 35.55
CA TYR A 21 -8.95 6.56 34.42
C TYR A 21 -9.04 5.72 33.14
N LEU A 22 -8.79 4.40 33.21
CA LEU A 22 -8.88 3.52 32.04
C LEU A 22 -10.29 3.46 31.45
N VAL A 23 -11.31 3.39 32.32
CA VAL A 23 -12.71 3.36 31.91
C VAL A 23 -13.15 4.70 31.31
N VAL A 24 -12.78 5.82 31.94
CA VAL A 24 -13.10 7.15 31.44
C VAL A 24 -12.49 7.35 30.05
N ASN A 25 -11.22 7.02 29.84
CA ASN A 25 -10.59 7.11 28.52
C ASN A 25 -11.34 6.28 27.46
N ALA A 26 -11.82 5.10 27.80
CA ALA A 26 -12.60 4.28 26.89
C ALA A 26 -13.99 4.88 26.58
N LEU A 27 -14.60 5.56 27.54
CA LEU A 27 -15.94 6.16 27.38
C LEU A 27 -15.91 7.50 26.64
N VAL A 28 -14.86 8.32 26.87
CA VAL A 28 -14.69 9.62 26.21
C VAL A 28 -13.92 9.54 24.88
N ALA A 29 -13.47 8.35 24.48
CA ALA A 29 -12.85 8.16 23.18
C ALA A 29 -13.76 8.69 22.07
N PRO A 30 -13.27 9.57 21.18
CA PRO A 30 -14.09 10.27 20.20
C PRO A 30 -14.76 9.29 19.25
N TYR A 31 -16.06 9.08 19.47
CA TYR A 31 -16.90 8.23 18.62
C TYR A 31 -17.74 9.12 17.70
N LYS A 32 -17.39 9.14 16.44
CA LYS A 32 -18.25 9.75 15.41
C LYS A 32 -19.14 8.64 14.85
N ARG A 33 -20.44 8.69 15.17
CA ARG A 33 -21.41 7.75 14.61
C ARG A 33 -21.38 7.83 13.10
N LYS A 34 -21.02 6.74 12.46
CA LYS A 34 -21.08 6.61 11.00
C LYS A 34 -22.51 6.29 10.57
N THR A 35 -23.02 7.07 9.63
CA THR A 35 -24.41 6.94 9.17
C THR A 35 -24.50 5.91 8.06
N LYS A 36 -25.17 4.78 8.33
CA LYS A 36 -25.32 3.66 7.39
C LYS A 36 -26.09 3.99 6.10
N ASN A 37 -26.87 5.06 6.10
CA ASN A 37 -27.81 5.41 5.02
C ASN A 37 -27.56 6.81 4.45
N SER A 38 -26.36 7.36 4.58
CA SER A 38 -26.06 8.61 3.87
C SER A 38 -25.94 8.31 2.39
N PRO A 39 -26.55 9.13 1.54
CA PRO A 39 -26.37 8.96 0.09
C PRO A 39 -24.89 9.14 -0.23
N ARG A 40 -24.26 8.10 -0.74
CA ARG A 40 -22.98 8.20 -1.41
C ARG A 40 -23.15 8.91 -2.76
N PRO A 41 -22.07 9.35 -3.38
CA PRO A 41 -22.16 9.86 -4.74
C PRO A 41 -22.91 8.87 -5.60
N SER A 42 -24.11 9.25 -6.03
CA SER A 42 -24.90 8.40 -6.92
C SER A 42 -24.63 8.78 -8.35
N SER A 43 -24.39 7.80 -9.18
CA SER A 43 -24.47 7.96 -10.61
C SER A 43 -25.94 7.91 -11.06
N ASN A 44 -26.14 8.29 -12.30
CA ASN A 44 -27.37 7.95 -13.02
C ASN A 44 -27.03 6.83 -14.02
N GLU A 45 -28.07 6.18 -14.54
CA GLU A 45 -27.95 5.05 -15.45
C GLU A 45 -27.05 5.36 -16.68
N ALA A 46 -27.15 6.59 -17.22
CA ALA A 46 -26.36 7.02 -18.38
C ALA A 46 -24.86 7.12 -18.05
N LYS A 47 -24.50 7.62 -16.86
CA LYS A 47 -23.10 7.66 -16.41
C LYS A 47 -22.56 6.27 -16.13
N ASP A 48 -23.35 5.41 -15.50
CA ASP A 48 -22.95 4.02 -15.24
C ASP A 48 -22.70 3.28 -16.55
N GLU A 49 -23.52 3.47 -17.56
CA GLU A 49 -23.34 2.88 -18.88
C GLU A 49 -22.07 3.40 -19.57
N GLU A 50 -21.86 4.72 -19.57
CA GLU A 50 -20.66 5.36 -20.15
C GLU A 50 -19.39 4.87 -19.46
N TYR A 51 -19.33 4.91 -18.13
CA TYR A 51 -18.15 4.54 -17.35
C TYR A 51 -17.83 3.06 -17.47
N THR A 52 -18.87 2.23 -17.44
CA THR A 52 -18.75 0.79 -17.65
C THR A 52 -18.14 0.49 -19.02
N LYS A 53 -18.66 1.12 -20.09
CA LYS A 53 -18.12 0.92 -21.44
C LYS A 53 -16.65 1.25 -21.52
N ILE A 54 -16.22 2.38 -20.99
CA ILE A 54 -14.81 2.81 -21.03
C ILE A 54 -13.94 1.82 -20.24
N LEU A 55 -14.35 1.44 -19.03
CA LEU A 55 -13.57 0.49 -18.22
C LEU A 55 -13.48 -0.88 -18.90
N LEU A 56 -14.55 -1.38 -19.53
CA LEU A 56 -14.51 -2.63 -20.31
C LEU A 56 -13.45 -2.57 -21.42
N GLU A 57 -13.36 -1.46 -22.14
CA GLU A 57 -12.33 -1.26 -23.16
C GLU A 57 -10.93 -1.24 -22.56
N MET A 58 -10.71 -0.56 -21.42
CA MET A 58 -9.41 -0.49 -20.74
C MET A 58 -8.95 -1.86 -20.21
N VAL A 59 -9.83 -2.61 -19.53
CA VAL A 59 -9.46 -3.91 -18.94
C VAL A 59 -9.40 -5.04 -19.98
N SER A 60 -9.96 -4.87 -21.16
CA SER A 60 -9.80 -5.82 -22.26
C SER A 60 -8.38 -5.81 -22.85
N CYS A 61 -7.62 -4.75 -22.62
CA CYS A 61 -6.22 -4.66 -23.07
C CYS A 61 -5.32 -5.51 -22.16
N LYS A 62 -4.65 -6.52 -22.71
CA LYS A 62 -3.72 -7.39 -22.00
C LYS A 62 -2.35 -6.72 -21.82
N THR A 63 -2.30 -5.70 -20.96
CA THR A 63 -1.09 -4.93 -20.65
C THR A 63 -0.19 -5.65 -19.65
N VAL A 64 0.18 -6.89 -19.93
CA VAL A 64 1.15 -7.65 -19.13
C VAL A 64 2.55 -7.22 -19.56
N TYR A 65 3.36 -6.76 -18.60
CA TYR A 65 4.73 -6.37 -18.91
C TYR A 65 5.65 -7.58 -19.02
N ASP A 66 6.40 -7.65 -20.11
CA ASP A 66 7.55 -8.55 -20.26
C ASP A 66 8.71 -7.84 -20.98
N LYS A 67 9.93 -8.35 -20.76
CA LYS A 67 11.14 -7.77 -21.35
C LYS A 67 11.23 -7.95 -22.87
N GLU A 68 10.43 -8.86 -23.43
CA GLU A 68 10.43 -9.22 -24.86
C GLU A 68 9.40 -8.40 -25.65
N ASN A 69 8.64 -7.53 -24.95
CA ASN A 69 7.56 -6.70 -25.52
C ASN A 69 6.49 -7.53 -26.27
N THR A 70 6.18 -8.72 -25.78
CA THR A 70 5.19 -9.63 -26.38
C THR A 70 3.83 -8.95 -26.55
N TYR A 71 3.45 -8.10 -25.59
CA TYR A 71 2.14 -7.43 -25.57
C TYR A 71 2.17 -5.98 -26.07
N LYS A 72 3.20 -5.58 -26.86
CA LYS A 72 3.32 -4.21 -27.37
C LYS A 72 2.04 -3.70 -28.05
N ALA A 73 1.40 -4.52 -28.88
CA ALA A 73 0.15 -4.15 -29.58
C ALA A 73 -1.00 -3.90 -28.58
N GLU A 74 -1.03 -4.58 -27.44
CA GLU A 74 -2.03 -4.37 -26.38
C GLU A 74 -1.81 -3.05 -25.64
N TYR A 75 -0.54 -2.63 -25.42
CA TYR A 75 -0.23 -1.32 -24.90
C TYR A 75 -0.61 -0.20 -25.90
N GLU A 76 -0.29 -0.37 -27.17
CA GLU A 76 -0.70 0.60 -28.23
C GLU A 76 -2.23 0.71 -28.29
N ARG A 77 -2.96 -0.41 -28.18
CA ARG A 77 -4.43 -0.44 -28.09
C ARG A 77 -4.92 0.29 -26.85
N PHE A 78 -4.29 0.09 -25.70
CA PHE A 78 -4.63 0.76 -24.44
C PHE A 78 -4.47 2.28 -24.54
N TYR A 79 -3.38 2.78 -25.12
CA TYR A 79 -3.19 4.22 -25.33
C TYR A 79 -4.23 4.80 -26.27
N LYS A 80 -4.63 4.04 -27.30
CA LYS A 80 -5.71 4.44 -28.20
C LYS A 80 -7.07 4.52 -27.48
N VAL A 81 -7.36 3.57 -26.57
CA VAL A 81 -8.56 3.63 -25.72
C VAL A 81 -8.57 4.91 -24.88
N ILE A 82 -7.44 5.32 -24.32
CA ILE A 82 -7.33 6.58 -23.57
C ILE A 82 -7.60 7.77 -24.50
N GLU A 83 -6.98 7.83 -25.66
CA GLU A 83 -7.16 8.93 -26.62
C GLU A 83 -8.63 9.09 -27.07
N ASP A 84 -9.32 7.99 -27.31
CA ASP A 84 -10.69 7.98 -27.82
C ASP A 84 -11.73 8.32 -26.73
N ASN A 85 -11.48 7.93 -25.47
CA ASN A 85 -12.47 8.05 -24.40
C ASN A 85 -12.27 9.27 -23.48
N PHE A 86 -11.10 9.94 -23.53
CA PHE A 86 -10.80 11.13 -22.71
C PHE A 86 -10.40 12.33 -23.59
N PRO A 87 -11.30 12.81 -24.49
CA PRO A 87 -10.96 13.78 -25.53
C PRO A 87 -10.61 15.19 -24.99
N SER A 88 -11.17 15.59 -23.84
CA SER A 88 -10.84 16.87 -23.24
C SER A 88 -9.46 16.88 -22.61
N LEU A 89 -9.09 15.77 -21.95
CA LEU A 89 -7.77 15.55 -21.39
C LEU A 89 -6.71 15.52 -22.50
N THR A 90 -6.87 14.66 -23.50
CA THR A 90 -5.89 14.47 -24.58
C THR A 90 -5.70 15.71 -25.44
N LYS A 91 -6.73 16.57 -25.55
CA LYS A 91 -6.65 17.83 -26.29
C LYS A 91 -6.03 18.98 -25.50
N LYS A 92 -6.25 19.04 -24.17
CA LYS A 92 -5.91 20.22 -23.35
C LYS A 92 -4.71 20.02 -22.44
N ALA A 93 -4.39 18.77 -22.05
CA ALA A 93 -3.22 18.45 -21.24
C ALA A 93 -1.96 18.28 -22.10
N ILE A 94 -0.80 18.53 -21.51
CA ILE A 94 0.48 18.18 -22.12
C ILE A 94 0.79 16.73 -21.76
N ARG A 95 1.02 15.89 -22.76
CA ARG A 95 1.43 14.50 -22.57
C ARG A 95 2.95 14.36 -22.72
N HIS A 96 3.57 13.66 -21.79
CA HIS A 96 4.97 13.22 -21.84
C HIS A 96 4.99 11.71 -21.82
N ASP A 97 5.90 11.09 -22.59
CA ASP A 97 6.07 9.63 -22.69
C ASP A 97 7.47 9.22 -22.25
N PHE A 98 7.54 8.15 -21.45
CA PHE A 98 8.79 7.61 -20.86
C PHE A 98 8.84 6.09 -21.08
N ASP A 99 9.14 5.64 -22.29
CA ASP A 99 9.24 4.21 -22.67
C ASP A 99 8.02 3.38 -22.26
N GLY A 100 6.81 3.93 -22.52
CA GLY A 100 5.54 3.31 -22.19
C GLY A 100 4.88 3.82 -20.91
N CYS A 101 5.61 4.48 -20.02
CA CYS A 101 4.97 5.30 -18.98
C CYS A 101 4.51 6.63 -19.56
N PHE A 102 3.40 7.15 -19.10
CA PHE A 102 2.93 8.46 -19.52
C PHE A 102 2.67 9.39 -18.34
N LEU A 103 2.78 10.68 -18.61
CA LEU A 103 2.46 11.76 -17.69
C LEU A 103 1.61 12.79 -18.42
N TYR A 104 0.42 13.10 -17.89
CA TYR A 104 -0.37 14.25 -18.29
C TYR A 104 -0.12 15.42 -17.34
N GLU A 105 0.13 16.60 -17.87
CA GLU A 105 0.31 17.86 -17.14
C GLU A 105 -0.80 18.84 -17.48
N ILE A 106 -1.56 19.27 -16.47
CA ILE A 106 -2.63 20.25 -16.56
C ILE A 106 -2.24 21.47 -15.74
N LYS A 107 -2.11 22.63 -16.38
CA LYS A 107 -1.77 23.88 -15.73
C LYS A 107 -2.94 24.42 -14.92
N GLY A 108 -2.68 24.80 -13.66
CA GLY A 108 -3.62 25.47 -12.77
C GLY A 108 -3.21 26.91 -12.45
N ASN A 109 -3.95 27.52 -11.52
CA ASN A 109 -3.84 28.93 -11.15
C ASN A 109 -2.83 29.22 -10.03
N SER A 110 -2.14 28.20 -9.49
CA SER A 110 -1.10 28.35 -8.47
C SER A 110 0.15 27.54 -8.79
N ASP A 111 1.20 27.72 -7.98
CA ASP A 111 2.45 26.96 -8.10
C ASP A 111 2.41 25.60 -7.35
N LEU A 112 1.30 25.28 -6.68
CA LEU A 112 1.13 23.98 -6.04
C LEU A 112 0.89 22.89 -7.10
N ASN A 113 1.46 21.72 -6.87
CA ASN A 113 1.32 20.58 -7.75
C ASN A 113 0.65 19.42 -7.00
N LEU A 114 -0.37 18.83 -7.63
CA LEU A 114 -1.01 17.58 -7.23
C LEU A 114 -0.63 16.50 -8.24
N LEU A 115 -0.14 15.36 -7.78
CA LEU A 115 0.12 14.19 -8.63
C LEU A 115 -0.86 13.07 -8.26
N LEU A 116 -1.59 12.60 -9.24
CA LEU A 116 -2.42 11.39 -9.18
C LEU A 116 -1.67 10.27 -9.88
N MET A 117 -1.68 9.06 -9.31
CA MET A 117 -0.90 7.93 -9.83
C MET A 117 -1.66 6.63 -9.78
N SER A 118 -1.56 5.88 -10.85
CA SER A 118 -1.99 4.49 -10.95
C SER A 118 -1.21 3.83 -12.09
N HIS A 119 -0.89 2.55 -11.98
CA HIS A 119 -0.24 1.84 -13.09
C HIS A 119 -1.26 1.25 -14.08
N HIS A 120 -0.82 0.91 -15.29
CA HIS A 120 -1.68 0.30 -16.30
C HIS A 120 -1.20 -1.07 -16.77
N ASP A 121 -0.03 -1.52 -16.32
CA ASP A 121 0.33 -2.92 -16.43
C ASP A 121 -0.48 -3.77 -15.45
N VAL A 122 -0.51 -5.06 -15.71
CA VAL A 122 -1.23 -6.03 -14.88
C VAL A 122 -0.42 -7.32 -14.79
N VAL A 123 -0.55 -8.08 -13.70
CA VAL A 123 0.01 -9.42 -13.61
C VAL A 123 -0.64 -10.36 -14.64
N ALA A 124 0.12 -11.34 -15.11
CA ALA A 124 -0.41 -12.36 -16.00
C ALA A 124 -1.57 -13.14 -15.34
N GLU A 125 -2.45 -13.66 -16.18
CA GLU A 125 -3.48 -14.59 -15.72
C GLU A 125 -2.87 -15.94 -15.34
N GLU A 126 -3.18 -16.39 -14.14
CA GLU A 126 -2.83 -17.72 -13.64
C GLU A 126 -4.09 -18.39 -13.07
N GLY A 127 -4.11 -19.73 -13.05
CA GLY A 127 -5.22 -20.48 -12.51
C GLY A 127 -6.44 -20.57 -13.43
N GLU A 128 -7.53 -21.13 -12.90
CA GLU A 128 -8.80 -21.34 -13.63
C GLU A 128 -9.75 -20.18 -13.34
N TRP A 129 -10.06 -19.39 -14.36
CA TRP A 129 -11.02 -18.29 -14.30
C TRP A 129 -12.42 -18.74 -14.70
N GLU A 130 -13.45 -18.24 -14.03
CA GLU A 130 -14.86 -18.47 -14.42
C GLU A 130 -15.20 -17.78 -15.75
N THR A 131 -14.57 -16.63 -16.01
CA THR A 131 -14.64 -15.86 -17.27
C THR A 131 -13.23 -15.53 -17.71
N PRO A 132 -12.91 -15.49 -19.03
CA PRO A 132 -11.53 -15.17 -19.45
C PRO A 132 -11.05 -13.83 -18.91
N ALA A 133 -9.83 -13.79 -18.38
CA ALA A 133 -9.28 -12.63 -17.66
C ALA A 133 -9.24 -11.33 -18.47
N PHE A 134 -9.12 -11.41 -19.80
CA PHE A 134 -9.05 -10.26 -20.72
C PHE A 134 -10.23 -10.17 -21.70
N GLU A 135 -11.30 -10.96 -21.44
CA GLU A 135 -12.61 -10.82 -22.10
C GLU A 135 -13.62 -10.35 -21.05
N PRO A 136 -13.65 -9.03 -20.76
CA PRO A 136 -14.38 -8.51 -19.62
C PRO A 136 -15.87 -8.88 -19.69
N THR A 137 -16.40 -9.41 -18.61
CA THR A 137 -17.77 -9.90 -18.51
C THR A 137 -18.52 -9.18 -17.40
N ILE A 138 -19.75 -8.71 -17.69
CA ILE A 138 -20.64 -8.15 -16.66
C ILE A 138 -21.48 -9.29 -16.08
N LYS A 139 -21.38 -9.49 -14.78
CA LYS A 139 -22.15 -10.48 -14.01
C LYS A 139 -22.52 -9.92 -12.65
N ASP A 140 -23.77 -10.04 -12.25
CA ASP A 140 -24.28 -9.61 -10.93
C ASP A 140 -23.95 -8.14 -10.56
N GLY A 141 -23.95 -7.23 -11.55
CA GLY A 141 -23.64 -5.81 -11.36
C GLY A 141 -22.15 -5.50 -11.17
N ALA A 142 -21.28 -6.46 -11.48
CA ALA A 142 -19.82 -6.30 -11.43
C ALA A 142 -19.17 -6.62 -12.79
N ILE A 143 -18.02 -6.00 -13.04
CA ILE A 143 -17.17 -6.24 -14.20
C ILE A 143 -16.06 -7.20 -13.75
N TYR A 144 -16.00 -8.38 -14.37
CA TYR A 144 -14.99 -9.40 -14.15
C TYR A 144 -13.92 -9.28 -15.23
N ALA A 145 -12.69 -8.92 -14.83
CA ALA A 145 -11.50 -8.94 -15.68
C ALA A 145 -10.24 -8.69 -14.82
N ARG A 146 -9.07 -9.09 -15.31
CA ARG A 146 -7.77 -8.72 -14.72
C ARG A 146 -7.56 -7.21 -14.83
N GLY A 147 -7.09 -6.58 -13.73
CA GLY A 147 -6.82 -5.15 -13.66
C GLY A 147 -8.05 -4.30 -13.29
N THR A 148 -9.20 -4.90 -12.98
CA THR A 148 -10.38 -4.16 -12.52
C THR A 148 -10.19 -3.52 -11.15
N ILE A 149 -9.41 -4.12 -10.27
CA ILE A 149 -9.05 -3.55 -8.97
C ILE A 149 -7.65 -2.96 -9.04
N ASP A 150 -6.72 -3.69 -9.61
CA ASP A 150 -5.29 -3.42 -9.60
C ASP A 150 -4.76 -3.16 -11.02
N THR A 151 -4.71 -1.89 -11.51
CA THR A 151 -5.32 -0.68 -10.93
C THR A 151 -6.00 0.17 -12.01
N LYS A 152 -6.61 -0.47 -13.04
CA LYS A 152 -7.23 0.28 -14.15
C LYS A 152 -8.51 1.03 -13.75
N THR A 153 -9.22 0.63 -12.69
CA THR A 153 -10.37 1.42 -12.20
C THR A 153 -9.91 2.73 -11.56
N PRO A 154 -8.93 2.78 -10.63
CA PRO A 154 -8.36 4.04 -10.19
C PRO A 154 -7.88 4.93 -11.33
N LEU A 155 -7.09 4.38 -12.25
CA LEU A 155 -6.60 5.13 -13.42
C LEU A 155 -7.74 5.68 -14.27
N PHE A 156 -8.77 4.87 -14.59
CA PHE A 156 -9.98 5.32 -15.25
C PHE A 156 -10.59 6.53 -14.54
N ALA A 157 -10.73 6.44 -13.22
CA ALA A 157 -11.38 7.49 -12.43
C ALA A 157 -10.56 8.79 -12.37
N GLU A 158 -9.23 8.70 -12.30
CA GLU A 158 -8.32 9.84 -12.38
C GLU A 158 -8.45 10.56 -13.72
N LEU A 159 -8.34 9.80 -14.82
CA LEU A 159 -8.46 10.34 -16.19
C LEU A 159 -9.84 10.95 -16.41
N LYS A 160 -10.91 10.26 -16.00
CA LYS A 160 -12.29 10.72 -16.20
C LYS A 160 -12.63 11.94 -15.36
N ALA A 161 -12.16 12.02 -14.13
CA ALA A 161 -12.35 13.18 -13.27
C ALA A 161 -11.75 14.43 -13.88
N VAL A 162 -10.52 14.34 -14.40
CA VAL A 162 -9.85 15.48 -15.05
C VAL A 162 -10.48 15.80 -16.41
N ASP A 163 -10.82 14.78 -17.22
CA ASP A 163 -11.49 14.98 -18.52
C ASP A 163 -12.82 15.74 -18.37
N GLU A 164 -13.67 15.34 -17.40
CA GLU A 164 -14.95 16.01 -17.15
C GLU A 164 -14.77 17.44 -16.60
N LEU A 165 -13.81 17.69 -15.72
CA LEU A 165 -13.50 19.05 -15.26
C LEU A 165 -13.02 19.92 -16.42
N LEU A 166 -12.14 19.42 -17.27
CA LEU A 166 -11.69 20.13 -18.49
C LEU A 166 -12.84 20.37 -19.47
N ALA A 167 -13.72 19.38 -19.67
CA ALA A 167 -14.89 19.51 -20.54
C ALA A 167 -15.84 20.62 -20.07
N SER A 168 -16.03 20.73 -18.75
CA SER A 168 -16.88 21.78 -18.15
C SER A 168 -16.28 23.18 -18.19
N GLY A 169 -15.02 23.32 -18.59
CA GLY A 169 -14.30 24.60 -18.54
C GLY A 169 -13.85 25.00 -17.13
N TYR A 170 -13.75 24.02 -16.21
CA TYR A 170 -13.30 24.28 -14.85
C TYR A 170 -11.85 24.82 -14.82
N GLU A 171 -11.62 25.85 -14.02
CA GLU A 171 -10.30 26.41 -13.79
C GLU A 171 -9.63 25.72 -12.60
N PHE A 172 -8.55 25.02 -12.87
CA PHE A 172 -7.84 24.23 -11.84
C PHE A 172 -7.13 25.16 -10.85
N PRO A 173 -7.36 25.01 -9.53
CA PRO A 173 -6.68 25.84 -8.52
C PRO A 173 -5.21 25.51 -8.35
N VAL A 174 -4.79 24.30 -8.73
CA VAL A 174 -3.41 23.79 -8.67
C VAL A 174 -3.04 23.12 -9.97
N ASN A 175 -1.75 22.99 -10.26
CA ASN A 175 -1.32 22.14 -11.35
C ASN A 175 -1.66 20.68 -11.01
N VAL A 176 -2.27 19.97 -11.95
CA VAL A 176 -2.61 18.56 -11.80
C VAL A 176 -1.77 17.73 -12.75
N PHE A 177 -1.16 16.70 -12.22
CA PHE A 177 -0.39 15.71 -12.96
C PHE A 177 -1.06 14.35 -12.80
N ILE A 178 -1.11 13.56 -13.88
CA ILE A 178 -1.52 12.16 -13.83
C ILE A 178 -0.38 11.34 -14.41
N ALA A 179 0.25 10.49 -13.61
CA ALA A 179 1.30 9.60 -14.05
C ALA A 179 0.83 8.14 -14.03
N SER A 180 1.18 7.39 -15.07
CA SER A 180 0.89 5.96 -15.10
C SER A 180 2.08 5.18 -15.66
N SER A 181 2.54 4.20 -14.90
CA SER A 181 3.62 3.31 -15.31
C SER A 181 3.10 2.05 -16.00
N ASN A 182 3.97 1.44 -16.78
CA ASN A 182 3.70 0.22 -17.55
C ASN A 182 4.42 -1.01 -17.00
N ASN A 183 5.07 -0.92 -15.83
CA ASN A 183 5.90 -1.99 -15.27
C ASN A 183 6.02 -1.93 -13.74
N GLU A 184 4.96 -1.48 -13.04
CA GLU A 184 4.89 -1.46 -11.57
C GLU A 184 4.97 -2.87 -11.00
N GLU A 185 4.20 -3.81 -11.55
CA GLU A 185 4.02 -5.19 -11.09
C GLU A 185 5.33 -5.99 -11.01
N ILE A 186 6.33 -5.56 -11.77
CA ILE A 186 7.67 -6.13 -11.72
C ILE A 186 8.69 -5.21 -11.05
N ALA A 187 8.24 -4.12 -10.43
CA ALA A 187 9.10 -3.07 -9.89
C ALA A 187 10.10 -2.55 -10.93
N GLY A 188 9.58 -2.19 -12.08
CA GLY A 188 10.36 -1.73 -13.23
C GLY A 188 10.94 -0.33 -13.08
N ASP A 189 11.52 0.15 -14.17
CA ASP A 189 12.23 1.43 -14.23
C ASP A 189 11.35 2.59 -14.75
N GLY A 190 10.07 2.36 -14.95
CA GLY A 190 9.15 3.34 -15.51
C GLY A 190 9.02 4.58 -14.62
N MET A 191 8.59 4.41 -13.38
CA MET A 191 8.47 5.53 -12.46
C MET A 191 9.81 6.19 -12.11
N PRO A 192 10.95 5.50 -11.96
CA PRO A 192 12.27 6.13 -11.90
C PRO A 192 12.58 7.11 -13.02
N LYS A 193 12.14 6.85 -14.27
CA LYS A 193 12.31 7.77 -15.40
C LYS A 193 11.45 9.01 -15.25
N VAL A 194 10.20 8.85 -14.82
CA VAL A 194 9.29 9.98 -14.52
C VAL A 194 9.84 10.81 -13.35
N HIS A 195 10.37 10.17 -12.30
CA HIS A 195 11.04 10.86 -11.19
C HIS A 195 12.23 11.69 -11.66
N ALA A 196 13.10 11.14 -12.51
CA ALA A 196 14.23 11.86 -13.06
C ALA A 196 13.78 13.16 -13.81
N TYR A 197 12.69 13.10 -14.56
CA TYR A 197 12.08 14.26 -15.21
C TYR A 197 11.57 15.29 -14.18
N PHE A 198 10.95 14.86 -13.07
CA PHE A 198 10.52 15.78 -12.02
C PHE A 198 11.71 16.51 -11.37
N VAL A 199 12.79 15.77 -11.08
CA VAL A 199 14.02 16.35 -10.54
C VAL A 199 14.66 17.35 -11.51
N GLU A 200 14.77 17.00 -12.79
CA GLU A 200 15.32 17.88 -13.83
C GLU A 200 14.55 19.19 -13.94
N ARG A 201 13.21 19.14 -13.83
CA ARG A 201 12.36 20.32 -13.87
C ARG A 201 12.23 21.06 -12.53
N GLY A 202 12.82 20.56 -11.48
CA GLY A 202 12.68 21.12 -10.12
C GLY A 202 11.23 21.09 -9.61
N LEU A 203 10.42 20.11 -10.06
CA LEU A 203 9.04 19.94 -9.62
C LEU A 203 8.99 19.38 -8.21
N ARG A 204 8.10 19.92 -7.39
CA ARG A 204 7.78 19.42 -6.06
C ARG A 204 6.27 19.36 -5.89
N PHE A 205 5.78 18.27 -5.34
CA PHE A 205 4.36 17.98 -5.19
C PHE A 205 3.90 18.20 -3.74
N ASP A 206 2.84 19.01 -3.56
CA ASP A 206 2.15 19.15 -2.27
C ASP A 206 1.56 17.81 -1.82
N LEU A 207 0.94 17.11 -2.77
CA LEU A 207 0.37 15.78 -2.56
C LEU A 207 0.66 14.89 -3.77
N VAL A 208 1.20 13.70 -3.48
CA VAL A 208 1.18 12.54 -4.36
C VAL A 208 0.12 11.57 -3.83
N LEU A 209 -0.87 11.26 -4.65
CA LEU A 209 -1.91 10.30 -4.33
C LEU A 209 -1.79 9.12 -5.30
N ASP A 210 -1.31 8.02 -4.78
CA ASP A 210 -1.09 6.77 -5.51
C ASP A 210 -2.15 5.73 -5.11
N GLU A 211 -2.20 4.62 -5.82
CA GLU A 211 -2.98 3.44 -5.49
C GLU A 211 -2.51 2.74 -4.20
N GLY A 212 -3.01 1.56 -3.86
CA GLY A 212 -2.52 0.63 -2.82
C GLY A 212 -3.36 0.56 -1.55
N GLY A 213 -4.12 1.59 -1.19
CA GLY A 213 -5.15 1.55 -0.15
C GLY A 213 -6.55 1.52 -0.74
N ALA A 214 -7.54 1.03 0.03
CA ALA A 214 -8.92 0.89 -0.42
C ALA A 214 -9.91 1.07 0.75
N ILE A 215 -11.21 1.13 0.44
CA ILE A 215 -12.27 0.99 1.43
C ILE A 215 -12.53 -0.50 1.63
N VAL A 216 -12.32 -1.01 2.84
CA VAL A 216 -12.43 -2.45 3.14
C VAL A 216 -13.34 -2.71 4.33
N GLN A 217 -13.89 -3.92 4.37
CA GLN A 217 -14.74 -4.38 5.46
C GLN A 217 -13.95 -5.22 6.47
N LYS A 218 -14.43 -5.25 7.71
CA LYS A 218 -13.92 -6.14 8.78
C LYS A 218 -12.40 -6.00 9.05
N MET A 219 -11.85 -4.81 8.88
CA MET A 219 -10.42 -4.57 9.08
C MET A 219 -9.98 -4.82 10.52
N MET A 220 -10.81 -4.49 11.50
CA MET A 220 -10.52 -4.65 12.92
C MET A 220 -11.53 -5.55 13.64
N PRO A 221 -11.10 -6.38 14.62
CA PRO A 221 -12.00 -7.23 15.38
C PRO A 221 -13.13 -6.44 16.05
N GLY A 222 -14.37 -6.83 15.75
CA GLY A 222 -15.57 -6.24 16.34
C GLY A 222 -16.00 -4.88 15.79
N VAL A 223 -15.26 -4.29 14.85
CA VAL A 223 -15.63 -3.11 14.08
C VAL A 223 -16.51 -3.54 12.92
N LYS A 224 -17.69 -2.93 12.80
CA LYS A 224 -18.69 -3.25 11.75
C LYS A 224 -18.64 -2.29 10.58
N GLU A 225 -18.14 -1.11 10.84
CA GLU A 225 -17.98 -0.02 9.88
C GLU A 225 -16.91 -0.40 8.85
N LYS A 226 -17.08 0.09 7.62
CA LYS A 226 -16.03 0.05 6.60
C LYS A 226 -14.89 0.99 6.96
N SER A 227 -13.71 0.71 6.46
CA SER A 227 -12.50 1.50 6.74
C SER A 227 -11.78 1.86 5.46
N ALA A 228 -11.58 3.16 5.23
CA ALA A 228 -10.67 3.67 4.22
C ALA A 228 -9.24 3.57 4.77
N MET A 229 -8.47 2.68 4.21
CA MET A 229 -7.09 2.38 4.61
C MET A 229 -6.14 3.27 3.83
N VAL A 230 -5.89 4.49 4.34
CA VAL A 230 -5.03 5.47 3.70
C VAL A 230 -3.58 5.23 4.12
N ALA A 231 -2.80 4.57 3.25
CA ALA A 231 -1.43 4.26 3.60
C ALA A 231 -0.54 5.52 3.47
N VAL A 232 0.10 5.86 4.58
CA VAL A 232 1.07 6.97 4.69
C VAL A 232 2.51 6.49 4.65
N HIS A 233 2.70 5.19 4.68
CA HIS A 233 3.99 4.52 4.63
C HIS A 233 3.84 3.15 3.97
N GLU A 234 4.86 2.70 3.25
CA GLU A 234 5.01 1.34 2.76
C GLU A 234 6.32 0.73 3.23
N LYS A 235 6.36 -0.60 3.34
CA LYS A 235 7.58 -1.29 3.75
C LYS A 235 8.63 -1.26 2.64
N GLY A 236 9.83 -0.80 2.97
CA GLY A 236 10.97 -0.82 2.08
C GLY A 236 11.36 -2.22 1.62
N ARG A 237 12.08 -2.31 0.51
CA ARG A 237 12.58 -3.55 -0.11
C ARG A 237 14.10 -3.52 -0.15
N HIS A 238 14.72 -4.53 0.46
CA HIS A 238 16.16 -4.71 0.38
C HIS A 238 16.49 -6.14 0.00
N TYR A 239 17.39 -6.30 -0.95
CA TYR A 239 17.84 -7.60 -1.39
C TYR A 239 19.31 -7.79 -1.07
N TYR A 240 19.64 -8.98 -0.57
CA TYR A 240 21.00 -9.39 -0.31
C TYR A 240 21.24 -10.76 -0.91
N THR A 241 22.33 -10.91 -1.66
CA THR A 241 22.82 -12.22 -2.04
C THR A 241 23.68 -12.78 -0.91
N CYS A 242 23.34 -13.96 -0.43
CA CYS A 242 24.06 -14.68 0.61
C CYS A 242 24.75 -15.88 -0.02
N THR A 243 26.09 -15.91 -0.02
CA THR A 243 26.89 -16.93 -0.73
C THR A 243 27.83 -17.65 0.24
N ALA A 244 27.77 -18.98 0.24
CA ALA A 244 28.74 -19.84 0.90
C ALA A 244 29.61 -20.52 -0.16
N LYS A 245 30.94 -20.56 0.06
CA LYS A 245 31.91 -21.23 -0.84
C LYS A 245 32.67 -22.29 -0.05
N LYS A 246 32.97 -23.41 -0.71
CA LYS A 246 33.76 -24.49 -0.11
C LYS A 246 35.13 -23.97 0.34
N ARG A 247 35.51 -24.30 1.58
CA ARG A 247 36.80 -23.90 2.17
C ARG A 247 37.94 -24.84 1.82
N GLU A 248 37.65 -26.13 1.70
CA GLU A 248 38.65 -27.17 1.55
C GLU A 248 38.44 -27.98 0.27
N ARG A 249 39.54 -28.40 -0.36
CA ARG A 249 39.50 -29.34 -1.46
C ARG A 249 39.44 -30.76 -0.88
N GLY A 250 38.38 -31.51 -1.18
CA GLY A 250 38.19 -32.89 -0.74
C GLY A 250 37.46 -33.70 -1.81
N HIS A 251 37.58 -35.00 -1.72
CA HIS A 251 36.87 -35.95 -2.59
C HIS A 251 35.77 -36.62 -1.78
N LEU A 252 34.50 -36.45 -2.21
CA LEU A 252 33.31 -36.87 -1.49
C LEU A 252 33.30 -38.38 -1.11
N GLY A 253 33.95 -39.24 -1.86
CA GLY A 253 33.99 -40.67 -1.60
C GLY A 253 35.24 -41.17 -0.86
N LEU A 254 36.40 -40.44 -0.96
CA LEU A 254 37.66 -40.85 -0.39
C LEU A 254 38.06 -40.07 0.87
N ASN A 255 37.66 -38.83 0.94
CA ASN A 255 37.88 -37.96 2.09
C ASN A 255 36.63 -37.09 2.26
N PRO A 256 35.59 -37.56 3.00
CA PRO A 256 34.37 -36.82 3.16
C PRO A 256 34.66 -35.50 3.88
N VAL A 257 34.51 -34.41 3.14
CA VAL A 257 34.70 -33.06 3.63
C VAL A 257 33.55 -32.75 4.60
N LYS A 258 33.88 -32.43 5.85
CA LYS A 258 32.90 -31.99 6.85
C LYS A 258 32.35 -30.59 6.55
N ASP A 259 32.91 -29.90 5.56
CA ASP A 259 32.56 -28.53 5.20
C ASP A 259 31.95 -28.48 3.79
N ASN A 260 30.68 -28.15 3.74
CA ASN A 260 29.84 -28.15 2.55
C ASN A 260 29.11 -26.82 2.47
N ALA A 261 29.16 -26.16 1.31
CA ALA A 261 28.55 -24.84 1.13
C ALA A 261 27.03 -24.86 1.40
N VAL A 262 26.33 -25.91 0.95
CA VAL A 262 24.88 -26.07 1.18
C VAL A 262 24.56 -26.18 2.68
N GLU A 263 25.33 -26.98 3.43
CA GLU A 263 25.10 -27.16 4.88
C GLU A 263 25.31 -25.86 5.64
N ARG A 264 26.38 -25.12 5.32
CA ARG A 264 26.66 -23.83 5.97
C ARG A 264 25.60 -22.77 5.65
N LEU A 265 25.19 -22.65 4.38
CA LEU A 265 24.14 -21.75 3.97
C LEU A 265 22.80 -22.10 4.66
N SER A 266 22.47 -23.39 4.73
CA SER A 266 21.25 -23.87 5.40
C SER A 266 21.27 -23.56 6.91
N ALA A 267 22.42 -23.76 7.57
CA ALA A 267 22.59 -23.43 8.98
C ALA A 267 22.49 -21.91 9.22
N PHE A 268 23.07 -21.09 8.34
CA PHE A 268 22.92 -19.64 8.36
C PHE A 268 21.44 -19.21 8.24
N ILE A 269 20.71 -19.70 7.25
CA ILE A 269 19.29 -19.43 7.05
C ILE A 269 18.48 -19.83 8.29
N SER A 270 18.73 -21.03 8.83
CA SER A 270 18.04 -21.55 10.03
C SER A 270 18.30 -20.67 11.25
N GLU A 271 19.55 -20.24 11.48
CA GLU A 271 19.87 -19.36 12.62
C GLU A 271 19.27 -17.95 12.45
N VAL A 272 19.29 -17.35 11.26
CA VAL A 272 18.64 -16.07 10.99
C VAL A 272 17.13 -16.15 11.25
N LYS A 273 16.47 -17.23 10.80
CA LYS A 273 15.02 -17.43 11.00
C LYS A 273 14.62 -17.69 12.44
N SER A 274 15.45 -18.40 13.20
CA SER A 274 15.16 -18.76 14.60
C SER A 274 15.60 -17.68 15.60
N SER A 275 16.49 -16.78 15.20
CA SER A 275 16.98 -15.70 16.06
C SER A 275 15.97 -14.55 16.15
N ASN A 276 15.84 -13.97 17.34
CA ASN A 276 14.98 -12.80 17.56
C ASN A 276 15.74 -11.51 17.15
N ILE A 277 16.04 -11.39 15.85
CA ILE A 277 16.83 -10.28 15.28
C ILE A 277 15.95 -9.05 15.12
N PHE A 278 14.76 -9.24 14.55
CA PHE A 278 13.87 -8.17 14.14
C PHE A 278 13.07 -7.61 15.31
N LYS A 279 13.23 -6.30 15.52
CA LYS A 279 12.58 -5.58 16.60
C LYS A 279 11.10 -5.36 16.29
N LYS A 280 10.21 -5.84 17.17
CA LYS A 280 8.79 -5.52 17.10
C LYS A 280 8.52 -4.15 17.69
N GLN A 281 7.75 -3.33 16.97
CA GLN A 281 7.37 -2.00 17.41
C GLN A 281 6.08 -1.53 16.72
N PHE A 282 5.41 -0.57 17.34
CA PHE A 282 4.35 0.20 16.70
C PHE A 282 4.97 1.45 16.08
N THR A 283 4.85 1.58 14.78
CA THR A 283 5.12 2.84 14.08
C THR A 283 3.95 3.81 14.27
N PRO A 284 4.12 5.12 14.00
CA PRO A 284 3.04 6.11 14.19
C PRO A 284 1.76 5.79 13.43
N GLU A 285 1.88 5.28 12.19
CA GLU A 285 0.75 4.91 11.35
C GLU A 285 0.02 3.65 11.88
N VAL A 286 0.76 2.66 12.36
CA VAL A 286 0.17 1.45 12.96
C VAL A 286 -0.48 1.78 14.30
N GLU A 287 0.12 2.63 15.12
CA GLU A 287 -0.53 3.15 16.34
C GLU A 287 -1.78 3.95 15.98
N GLY A 288 -1.70 4.82 14.94
CA GLY A 288 -2.82 5.59 14.43
C GLY A 288 -3.98 4.71 13.99
N LEU A 289 -3.69 3.62 13.27
CA LEU A 289 -4.68 2.63 12.86
C LEU A 289 -5.49 2.10 14.05
N PHE A 290 -4.82 1.63 15.11
CA PHE A 290 -5.49 1.10 16.30
C PHE A 290 -6.29 2.17 17.05
N ARG A 291 -5.73 3.36 17.22
CA ARG A 291 -6.39 4.48 17.91
C ARG A 291 -7.64 4.96 17.16
N THR A 292 -7.58 5.06 15.85
CA THR A 292 -8.72 5.47 15.01
C THR A 292 -9.90 4.51 15.13
N HIS A 293 -9.62 3.20 15.21
CA HIS A 293 -10.65 2.18 15.30
C HIS A 293 -11.15 1.92 16.75
N ALA A 294 -10.38 2.30 17.78
CA ALA A 294 -10.71 2.03 19.17
C ALA A 294 -12.15 2.43 19.57
N PRO A 295 -12.68 3.61 19.18
CA PRO A 295 -14.04 4.03 19.54
C PRO A 295 -15.15 3.11 19.01
N TYR A 296 -14.89 2.40 17.91
CA TYR A 296 -15.84 1.52 17.21
C TYR A 296 -15.79 0.07 17.70
N MET A 297 -14.81 -0.26 18.54
CA MET A 297 -14.62 -1.61 19.07
C MET A 297 -15.58 -1.93 20.22
N PRO A 298 -15.87 -3.22 20.47
CA PRO A 298 -16.54 -3.67 21.71
C PRO A 298 -15.82 -3.16 22.96
N PHE A 299 -16.55 -2.93 24.05
CA PHE A 299 -16.03 -2.21 25.23
C PHE A 299 -14.68 -2.71 25.76
N VAL A 300 -14.49 -4.04 25.85
CA VAL A 300 -13.24 -4.61 26.36
C VAL A 300 -12.04 -4.28 25.45
N LEU A 301 -12.20 -4.42 24.14
CA LEU A 301 -11.16 -4.05 23.18
C LEU A 301 -10.94 -2.54 23.18
N ARG A 302 -12.02 -1.75 23.23
CA ARG A 302 -11.95 -0.30 23.34
C ARG A 302 -11.19 0.14 24.59
N LEU A 303 -11.43 -0.50 25.74
CA LEU A 303 -10.70 -0.20 26.99
C LEU A 303 -9.18 -0.33 26.78
N VAL A 304 -8.75 -1.41 26.14
CA VAL A 304 -7.32 -1.65 25.86
C VAL A 304 -6.78 -0.66 24.83
N MET A 305 -7.49 -0.47 23.72
CA MET A 305 -7.01 0.35 22.58
C MET A 305 -7.08 1.85 22.87
N SER A 306 -8.05 2.33 23.65
CA SER A 306 -8.10 3.75 24.09
C SER A 306 -6.99 4.07 25.10
N ASN A 307 -6.48 3.07 25.81
CA ASN A 307 -5.35 3.19 26.74
C ASN A 307 -4.06 2.61 26.13
N PHE A 308 -3.88 2.77 24.83
CA PHE A 308 -2.83 2.15 24.02
C PHE A 308 -1.43 2.31 24.63
N THR A 309 -1.09 3.50 25.12
CA THR A 309 0.24 3.77 25.68
C THR A 309 0.56 2.87 26.89
N ILE A 310 -0.45 2.57 27.72
CA ILE A 310 -0.32 1.72 28.90
C ILE A 310 -0.17 0.26 28.48
N PHE A 311 -0.97 -0.19 27.50
CA PHE A 311 -1.02 -1.58 27.07
C PHE A 311 -0.04 -1.89 25.92
N LYS A 312 0.72 -0.92 25.42
CA LYS A 312 1.61 -1.06 24.24
C LYS A 312 2.53 -2.29 24.33
N GLY A 313 3.18 -2.52 25.47
CA GLY A 313 4.08 -3.67 25.67
C GLY A 313 3.34 -5.02 25.62
N LEU A 314 2.16 -5.09 26.25
CA LEU A 314 1.31 -6.28 26.21
C LEU A 314 0.81 -6.54 24.78
N LEU A 315 0.36 -5.51 24.10
CA LEU A 315 -0.12 -5.61 22.71
C LEU A 315 0.98 -6.11 21.76
N LEU A 316 2.21 -5.60 21.87
CA LEU A 316 3.35 -6.11 21.08
C LEU A 316 3.61 -7.60 21.29
N SER A 317 3.41 -8.11 22.52
CA SER A 317 3.66 -9.52 22.83
C SER A 317 2.58 -10.47 22.31
N ILE A 318 1.36 -9.97 22.09
CA ILE A 318 0.18 -10.77 21.71
C ILE A 318 -0.11 -10.64 20.21
N LEU A 319 -0.17 -9.42 19.69
CA LEU A 319 -0.71 -9.14 18.33
C LEU A 319 0.07 -9.84 17.23
N GLY A 320 1.40 -9.87 17.30
CA GLY A 320 2.22 -10.59 16.32
C GLY A 320 2.03 -12.12 16.32
N LYS A 321 1.33 -12.68 17.33
CA LYS A 321 1.02 -14.12 17.38
C LYS A 321 -0.39 -14.44 16.85
N VAL A 322 -1.23 -13.41 16.71
CA VAL A 322 -2.64 -13.58 16.31
C VAL A 322 -2.79 -13.66 14.79
N SER A 323 -1.97 -12.94 14.05
CA SER A 323 -2.07 -12.87 12.59
C SER A 323 -0.71 -12.57 11.96
N PRO A 324 -0.30 -13.31 10.91
CA PRO A 324 0.91 -12.99 10.13
C PRO A 324 0.88 -11.58 9.51
N VAL A 325 -0.29 -11.09 9.11
CA VAL A 325 -0.47 -9.74 8.56
C VAL A 325 -0.13 -8.68 9.62
N VAL A 326 -0.65 -8.86 10.84
CA VAL A 326 -0.34 -7.95 11.95
C VAL A 326 1.14 -8.05 12.33
N GLU A 327 1.72 -9.24 12.32
CA GLU A 327 3.16 -9.40 12.57
C GLU A 327 4.01 -8.65 11.52
N ALA A 328 3.62 -8.74 10.25
CA ALA A 328 4.27 -8.01 9.16
C ALA A 328 4.20 -6.48 9.33
N MET A 329 3.17 -5.96 9.98
CA MET A 329 3.04 -4.53 10.30
C MET A 329 3.88 -4.10 11.50
N LEU A 330 4.34 -5.02 12.34
CA LEU A 330 5.05 -4.71 13.59
C LEU A 330 6.56 -4.88 13.50
N ALA A 331 7.08 -5.59 12.49
CA ALA A 331 8.51 -5.87 12.36
C ALA A 331 8.96 -5.95 10.91
N THR A 332 10.26 -5.75 10.69
CA THR A 332 10.92 -6.18 9.46
C THR A 332 10.76 -7.69 9.31
N SER A 333 10.56 -8.16 8.10
CA SER A 333 10.52 -9.58 7.76
C SER A 333 11.56 -9.94 6.73
N VAL A 334 12.06 -11.19 6.78
CA VAL A 334 12.98 -11.73 5.79
C VAL A 334 12.42 -13.00 5.15
N TYR A 335 12.55 -13.07 3.84
CA TYR A 335 12.21 -14.22 3.03
C TYR A 335 13.42 -14.62 2.18
N PHE A 336 13.80 -15.89 2.20
CA PHE A 336 14.84 -16.44 1.33
C PHE A 336 14.17 -17.02 0.09
N LYS A 337 14.38 -16.40 -1.08
CA LYS A 337 13.57 -16.64 -2.29
C LYS A 337 13.94 -17.91 -3.02
N ASP A 338 15.24 -18.24 -3.04
CA ASP A 338 15.78 -19.32 -3.84
C ASP A 338 16.99 -19.96 -3.16
N ILE A 339 17.40 -21.12 -3.62
CA ILE A 339 18.69 -21.72 -3.31
C ILE A 339 19.26 -22.21 -4.63
N LYS A 340 20.46 -21.74 -4.97
CA LYS A 340 21.16 -22.08 -6.22
C LYS A 340 22.57 -22.55 -5.92
N GLY A 341 23.05 -23.54 -6.70
CA GLY A 341 24.41 -24.04 -6.57
C GLY A 341 24.50 -25.46 -6.07
N ASP A 342 25.67 -25.82 -5.55
CA ASP A 342 26.02 -27.18 -5.11
C ASP A 342 26.90 -27.13 -3.84
N ALA A 343 27.51 -28.28 -3.49
CA ALA A 343 28.37 -28.41 -2.30
C ALA A 343 29.64 -27.52 -2.36
N ASN A 344 30.05 -27.02 -3.54
CA ASN A 344 31.21 -26.16 -3.70
C ASN A 344 30.88 -24.69 -3.52
N GLU A 345 29.78 -24.26 -4.11
CA GLU A 345 29.26 -22.90 -3.98
C GLU A 345 27.73 -22.93 -3.99
N CYS A 346 27.15 -22.32 -2.97
CA CYS A 346 25.71 -22.25 -2.81
C CYS A 346 25.28 -20.85 -2.40
N SER A 347 24.25 -20.32 -3.02
CA SER A 347 23.74 -18.97 -2.76
C SER A 347 22.22 -18.94 -2.60
N THR A 348 21.74 -17.91 -1.92
CA THR A 348 20.32 -17.57 -1.79
C THR A 348 20.14 -16.07 -1.84
N THR A 349 18.97 -15.62 -2.30
CA THR A 349 18.55 -14.22 -2.23
C THR A 349 17.71 -14.01 -0.96
N ALA A 350 18.23 -13.23 -0.03
CA ALA A 350 17.49 -12.77 1.14
C ALA A 350 16.74 -11.48 0.79
N PHE A 351 15.42 -11.52 0.85
CA PHE A 351 14.51 -10.42 0.61
C PHE A 351 13.96 -9.90 1.92
N PHE A 352 14.28 -8.65 2.26
CA PHE A 352 13.80 -7.98 3.46
C PHE A 352 12.68 -7.02 3.10
N ARG A 353 11.54 -7.16 3.81
CA ARG A 353 10.48 -6.14 3.86
C ARG A 353 10.73 -5.28 5.10
N CYS A 354 11.37 -4.15 4.88
CA CYS A 354 11.88 -3.26 5.91
C CYS A 354 10.75 -2.43 6.53
N LEU A 355 10.62 -2.45 7.85
CA LEU A 355 9.68 -1.59 8.57
C LEU A 355 10.22 -0.17 8.73
N ARG A 356 11.50 -0.05 9.17
CA ARG A 356 12.24 1.21 9.30
C ARG A 356 13.69 0.97 8.90
N GLU A 357 14.22 1.86 8.09
CA GLU A 357 15.57 1.68 7.55
C GLU A 357 16.64 1.68 8.63
N GLU A 358 16.52 2.58 9.63
CA GLU A 358 17.48 2.68 10.72
C GLU A 358 17.53 1.38 11.55
N ASP A 359 16.37 0.75 11.78
CA ASP A 359 16.31 -0.53 12.49
C ASP A 359 16.90 -1.65 11.63
N LEU A 360 16.58 -1.70 10.32
CA LEU A 360 17.14 -2.71 9.41
C LEU A 360 18.69 -2.64 9.38
N MET A 361 19.30 -1.47 9.34
CA MET A 361 20.77 -1.35 9.35
C MET A 361 21.38 -2.01 10.60
N LEU A 362 20.77 -1.82 11.76
CA LEU A 362 21.19 -2.47 13.01
C LEU A 362 20.94 -3.98 13.01
N GLU A 363 19.85 -4.41 12.38
CA GLU A 363 19.48 -5.82 12.23
C GLU A 363 20.42 -6.55 11.26
N ILE A 364 20.79 -5.90 10.16
CA ILE A 364 21.79 -6.42 9.20
C ILE A 364 23.16 -6.62 9.87
N GLU A 365 23.58 -5.74 10.77
CA GLU A 365 24.84 -5.94 11.53
C GLU A 365 24.79 -7.22 12.42
N LYS A 366 23.63 -7.57 12.96
CA LYS A 366 23.47 -8.85 13.67
C LYS A 366 23.52 -10.03 12.69
N ILE A 367 22.87 -9.91 11.52
CA ILE A 367 22.91 -10.93 10.48
C ILE A 367 24.32 -11.13 9.93
N LYS A 368 25.11 -10.06 9.75
CA LYS A 368 26.52 -10.15 9.36
C LYS A 368 27.36 -10.96 10.37
N LYS A 369 27.06 -10.85 11.67
CA LYS A 369 27.73 -11.68 12.69
C LYS A 369 27.41 -13.17 12.53
N ILE A 370 26.17 -13.49 12.22
CA ILE A 370 25.75 -14.87 11.93
C ILE A 370 26.41 -15.33 10.63
N ALA A 371 26.40 -14.50 9.58
CA ALA A 371 27.03 -14.79 8.30
C ALA A 371 28.52 -15.10 8.47
N LYS A 372 29.23 -14.31 9.28
CA LYS A 372 30.66 -14.56 9.62
C LYS A 372 30.86 -15.91 10.32
N LYS A 373 29.95 -16.30 11.22
CA LYS A 373 30.01 -17.59 11.94
C LYS A 373 29.99 -18.77 10.96
N TYR A 374 29.17 -18.67 9.92
CA TYR A 374 29.00 -19.71 8.90
C TYR A 374 29.84 -19.47 7.65
N ASP A 375 30.66 -18.42 7.64
CA ASP A 375 31.45 -17.99 6.48
C ASP A 375 30.59 -17.85 5.23
N VAL A 376 29.52 -17.08 5.37
CA VAL A 376 28.60 -16.68 4.32
C VAL A 376 28.88 -15.24 3.97
N GLU A 377 29.16 -14.99 2.70
CA GLU A 377 29.27 -13.63 2.16
C GLU A 377 27.89 -13.01 2.02
N LEU A 378 27.72 -11.77 2.44
CA LEU A 378 26.44 -11.02 2.37
C LEU A 378 26.66 -9.76 1.55
N VAL A 379 26.09 -9.72 0.33
CA VAL A 379 26.22 -8.57 -0.58
C VAL A 379 24.86 -7.96 -0.83
N GLN A 380 24.69 -6.68 -0.55
CA GLN A 380 23.47 -5.94 -0.90
C GLN A 380 23.42 -5.74 -2.42
N THR A 381 22.34 -6.19 -3.04
CA THR A 381 22.14 -6.11 -4.49
C THR A 381 21.12 -5.05 -4.87
N GLU A 382 20.14 -4.78 -3.99
CA GLU A 382 19.10 -3.80 -4.26
C GLU A 382 18.66 -3.15 -2.94
N ARG A 383 18.34 -1.85 -3.00
CA ARG A 383 17.81 -1.08 -1.88
C ARG A 383 16.74 -0.13 -2.39
N ASP A 384 15.57 -0.24 -1.80
CA ASP A 384 14.45 0.62 -2.11
C ASP A 384 13.69 0.92 -0.80
N TYR A 385 13.66 2.18 -0.41
CA TYR A 385 13.05 2.61 0.84
C TYR A 385 12.22 3.86 0.64
N CYS A 386 10.97 3.79 1.06
CA CYS A 386 10.03 4.89 1.01
C CYS A 386 10.14 5.75 2.27
N ILE A 387 10.27 7.07 2.09
CA ILE A 387 10.19 8.02 3.21
C ILE A 387 8.75 8.08 3.70
N PRO A 388 8.47 7.77 4.98
CA PRO A 388 7.12 7.81 5.52
C PRO A 388 6.53 9.21 5.51
N SER A 389 5.29 9.35 5.04
CA SER A 389 4.49 10.54 5.30
C SER A 389 3.82 10.48 6.68
N SER A 390 3.33 11.60 7.17
CA SER A 390 2.59 11.64 8.43
C SER A 390 1.09 11.76 8.18
N HIS A 391 0.28 11.02 8.94
CA HIS A 391 -1.17 11.18 8.95
C HIS A 391 -1.65 12.47 9.68
N LYS A 392 -0.71 13.29 10.18
CA LYS A 392 -0.99 14.58 10.82
C LYS A 392 -0.75 15.77 9.88
N THR A 393 -0.63 15.54 8.60
CA THR A 393 -0.45 16.58 7.58
C THR A 393 -1.77 17.19 7.17
N THR A 394 -1.70 18.38 6.58
CA THR A 394 -2.86 19.06 5.99
C THR A 394 -3.42 18.28 4.80
N GLN A 395 -2.56 17.58 4.06
CA GLN A 395 -2.94 16.74 2.93
C GLN A 395 -3.75 15.52 3.37
N PHE A 396 -3.34 14.84 4.45
CA PHE A 396 -4.14 13.75 5.02
C PHE A 396 -5.49 14.26 5.54
N ALA A 397 -5.51 15.39 6.24
CA ALA A 397 -6.75 16.01 6.71
C ALA A 397 -7.67 16.42 5.55
N ARG A 398 -7.13 16.87 4.41
CA ARG A 398 -7.87 17.17 3.18
C ARG A 398 -8.55 15.91 2.64
N LEU A 399 -7.79 14.82 2.47
CA LEU A 399 -8.35 13.53 2.04
C LEU A 399 -9.42 13.03 3.04
N GLU A 400 -9.15 13.09 4.34
CA GLU A 400 -10.13 12.73 5.38
C GLU A 400 -11.41 13.58 5.26
N GLY A 401 -11.30 14.88 4.98
CA GLY A 401 -12.42 15.79 4.74
C GLY A 401 -13.26 15.35 3.55
N VAL A 402 -12.65 15.06 2.42
CA VAL A 402 -13.31 14.53 1.21
C VAL A 402 -14.00 13.20 1.49
N MET A 403 -13.31 12.29 2.16
CA MET A 403 -13.90 10.99 2.53
C MET A 403 -15.10 11.13 3.48
N ASN A 404 -15.04 12.01 4.49
CA ASN A 404 -16.16 12.23 5.39
C ASN A 404 -17.37 12.89 4.71
N GLU A 405 -17.14 13.66 3.64
CA GLU A 405 -18.20 14.28 2.83
C GLU A 405 -18.86 13.24 1.90
N LEU A 406 -18.05 12.47 1.16
CA LEU A 406 -18.55 11.56 0.14
C LEU A 406 -18.91 10.16 0.70
N PHE A 407 -18.20 9.71 1.74
CA PHE A 407 -18.32 8.37 2.33
C PHE A 407 -18.54 8.46 3.86
N PRO A 408 -19.65 9.05 4.32
CA PRO A 408 -19.88 9.33 5.74
C PRO A 408 -20.06 8.07 6.60
N ASP A 409 -20.24 6.92 5.99
CA ASP A 409 -20.32 5.60 6.64
C ASP A 409 -18.96 4.91 6.83
N VAL A 410 -17.87 5.52 6.35
CA VAL A 410 -16.52 4.94 6.35
C VAL A 410 -15.62 5.58 7.41
N ILE A 411 -14.81 4.79 8.11
CA ILE A 411 -13.76 5.26 9.02
C ILE A 411 -12.51 5.54 8.19
N VAL A 412 -12.02 6.77 8.20
CA VAL A 412 -10.73 7.08 7.56
C VAL A 412 -9.60 6.79 8.53
N SER A 413 -8.66 5.96 8.13
CA SER A 413 -7.59 5.49 9.01
C SER A 413 -6.22 5.52 8.33
N PRO A 414 -5.18 6.01 9.03
CA PRO A 414 -3.82 5.81 8.56
C PRO A 414 -3.49 4.32 8.52
N PHE A 415 -2.64 3.95 7.57
CA PHE A 415 -2.25 2.56 7.33
C PHE A 415 -0.77 2.44 6.98
N LEU A 416 -0.19 1.28 7.28
CA LEU A 416 1.10 0.83 6.77
C LEU A 416 0.85 -0.20 5.67
N LEU A 417 1.18 0.14 4.44
CA LEU A 417 1.13 -0.80 3.33
C LEU A 417 2.29 -1.80 3.44
N THR A 418 1.96 -3.08 3.44
CA THR A 418 2.98 -4.14 3.48
C THR A 418 3.48 -4.52 2.09
N ALA A 419 2.74 -4.14 1.03
CA ALA A 419 3.16 -4.15 -0.36
C ALA A 419 4.00 -2.89 -0.71
N GLY A 420 4.39 -2.72 -1.96
CA GLY A 420 5.05 -1.52 -2.45
C GLY A 420 4.26 -0.94 -3.61
N THR A 421 4.41 0.35 -3.88
CA THR A 421 3.82 1.08 -5.00
C THR A 421 4.88 1.95 -5.68
N ASP A 422 4.58 2.48 -6.84
CA ASP A 422 5.48 3.37 -7.58
C ASP A 422 5.80 4.69 -6.85
N ALA A 423 4.92 5.16 -5.97
CA ALA A 423 5.16 6.38 -5.19
C ALA A 423 6.37 6.30 -4.24
N ARG A 424 6.93 5.09 -4.00
CA ARG A 424 8.16 4.92 -3.21
C ARG A 424 9.35 5.70 -3.78
N HIS A 425 9.36 5.96 -5.08
CA HIS A 425 10.43 6.67 -5.77
C HIS A 425 10.35 8.20 -5.62
N LEU A 426 9.26 8.75 -5.08
CA LEU A 426 8.95 10.18 -5.11
C LEU A 426 9.17 10.90 -3.77
N GLY A 427 9.79 10.25 -2.78
CA GLY A 427 9.93 10.78 -1.42
C GLY A 427 10.72 12.10 -1.32
N ASP A 428 11.63 12.38 -2.23
CA ASP A 428 12.47 13.59 -2.28
C ASP A 428 11.79 14.76 -3.02
N VAL A 429 10.79 14.48 -3.86
CA VAL A 429 10.06 15.47 -4.65
C VAL A 429 8.62 15.72 -4.16
N ALA A 430 8.20 15.10 -3.04
CA ALA A 430 6.87 15.23 -2.48
C ALA A 430 6.89 15.71 -1.02
N ASP A 431 5.93 16.55 -0.65
CA ASP A 431 5.70 16.96 0.74
C ASP A 431 4.88 15.91 1.50
N CYS A 432 3.95 15.26 0.80
CA CYS A 432 3.13 14.18 1.34
C CYS A 432 2.83 13.15 0.25
N ILE A 433 2.99 11.88 0.59
CA ILE A 433 2.60 10.75 -0.26
C ILE A 433 1.54 9.95 0.48
N LEU A 434 0.37 9.83 -0.14
CA LEU A 434 -0.73 8.99 0.33
C LEU A 434 -1.00 7.92 -0.72
N ARG A 435 -1.30 6.70 -0.25
CA ARG A 435 -1.65 5.58 -1.12
C ARG A 435 -3.07 5.18 -0.80
N PHE A 436 -3.98 5.50 -1.70
CA PHE A 436 -5.40 5.27 -1.50
C PHE A 436 -6.19 5.48 -2.79
N ALA A 437 -6.89 4.46 -3.21
CA ALA A 437 -7.95 4.55 -4.20
C ALA A 437 -9.32 4.38 -3.51
N PRO A 438 -10.35 5.15 -3.86
CA PRO A 438 -11.65 5.11 -3.17
C PRO A 438 -12.52 3.92 -3.61
N ILE A 439 -11.90 2.79 -3.93
CA ILE A 439 -12.59 1.56 -4.31
C ILE A 439 -13.09 0.83 -3.06
N ASP A 440 -14.39 0.49 -3.04
CA ASP A 440 -15.04 -0.18 -1.92
C ASP A 440 -15.10 -1.69 -2.16
N LEU A 441 -14.23 -2.42 -1.49
CA LEU A 441 -13.99 -3.84 -1.70
C LEU A 441 -14.63 -4.68 -0.59
N ASP A 442 -15.34 -5.72 -0.99
CA ASP A 442 -15.68 -6.79 -0.08
C ASP A 442 -14.51 -7.78 0.09
N THR A 443 -14.69 -8.78 0.96
CA THR A 443 -13.64 -9.75 1.25
C THR A 443 -13.29 -10.65 0.05
N LYS A 444 -14.21 -10.87 -0.88
CA LYS A 444 -13.97 -11.69 -2.07
C LYS A 444 -13.19 -10.89 -3.11
N GLN A 445 -13.59 -9.65 -3.34
CA GLN A 445 -12.87 -8.72 -4.21
C GLN A 445 -11.43 -8.50 -3.73
N TYR A 446 -11.26 -8.24 -2.43
CA TYR A 446 -9.91 -8.08 -1.85
C TYR A 446 -9.05 -9.33 -2.03
N ALA A 447 -9.61 -10.52 -1.89
CA ALA A 447 -8.90 -11.79 -2.10
C ALA A 447 -8.64 -12.12 -3.59
N SER A 448 -9.28 -11.44 -4.53
CA SER A 448 -9.09 -11.64 -5.97
C SER A 448 -7.97 -10.79 -6.58
N ILE A 449 -7.40 -9.84 -5.84
CA ILE A 449 -6.22 -9.07 -6.28
C ILE A 449 -5.08 -10.07 -6.54
N HIS A 450 -4.44 -9.98 -7.72
CA HIS A 450 -3.43 -10.93 -8.21
C HIS A 450 -3.88 -12.39 -8.29
N ASN A 451 -5.19 -12.65 -8.18
CA ASN A 451 -5.76 -13.99 -8.19
C ASN A 451 -6.83 -14.11 -9.30
N VAL A 452 -7.49 -15.27 -9.40
CA VAL A 452 -8.58 -15.50 -10.36
C VAL A 452 -9.83 -14.70 -10.01
N ASN A 453 -10.66 -14.44 -11.03
CA ASN A 453 -11.98 -13.80 -10.89
C ASN A 453 -11.95 -12.42 -10.25
N GLU A 454 -10.89 -11.63 -10.53
CA GLU A 454 -10.82 -10.23 -10.16
C GLU A 454 -12.01 -9.46 -10.73
N HIS A 455 -12.67 -8.64 -9.91
CA HIS A 455 -13.89 -7.94 -10.33
C HIS A 455 -14.15 -6.69 -9.50
N ILE A 456 -14.83 -5.71 -10.11
CA ILE A 456 -15.26 -4.47 -9.46
C ILE A 456 -16.75 -4.25 -9.70
N TYR A 457 -17.51 -3.82 -8.68
CA TYR A 457 -18.90 -3.44 -8.85
C TYR A 457 -19.02 -2.11 -9.61
N ILE A 458 -19.97 -2.05 -10.56
CA ILE A 458 -20.17 -0.90 -11.46
C ILE A 458 -20.42 0.39 -10.67
N TRP A 459 -21.15 0.34 -9.57
CA TRP A 459 -21.42 1.52 -8.73
C TRP A 459 -20.17 2.18 -8.14
N ASN A 460 -19.03 1.45 -8.01
CA ASN A 460 -17.76 2.03 -7.57
C ASN A 460 -17.22 3.09 -8.53
N LEU A 461 -17.51 2.98 -9.83
CA LEU A 461 -16.90 3.82 -10.86
C LEU A 461 -17.24 5.30 -10.63
N ALA A 462 -18.53 5.60 -10.44
CA ALA A 462 -18.97 6.97 -10.19
C ALA A 462 -18.45 7.52 -8.85
N GLU A 463 -18.41 6.69 -7.80
CA GLU A 463 -17.85 7.07 -6.50
C GLU A 463 -16.36 7.47 -6.63
N CYS A 464 -15.59 6.68 -7.39
CA CYS A 464 -14.17 6.95 -7.64
C CYS A 464 -13.96 8.27 -8.41
N VAL A 465 -14.72 8.48 -9.49
CA VAL A 465 -14.63 9.71 -10.28
C VAL A 465 -14.95 10.94 -9.44
N GLU A 466 -16.02 10.92 -8.66
CA GLU A 466 -16.41 12.04 -7.81
C GLU A 466 -15.37 12.31 -6.69
N PHE A 467 -14.73 11.28 -6.15
CA PHE A 467 -13.64 11.44 -5.20
C PHE A 467 -12.46 12.23 -5.79
N TYR A 468 -11.95 11.83 -6.98
CA TYR A 468 -10.83 12.53 -7.59
C TYR A 468 -11.19 13.96 -8.01
N LYS A 469 -12.40 14.19 -8.51
CA LYS A 469 -12.90 15.56 -8.74
C LYS A 469 -12.86 16.38 -7.45
N LYS A 470 -13.33 15.79 -6.36
CA LYS A 470 -13.39 16.47 -5.06
C LYS A 470 -12.01 16.77 -4.51
N ILE A 471 -11.07 15.83 -4.61
CA ILE A 471 -9.67 16.05 -4.22
C ILE A 471 -9.10 17.27 -4.93
N ILE A 472 -9.28 17.38 -6.25
CA ILE A 472 -8.80 18.51 -7.06
C ILE A 472 -9.46 19.81 -6.61
N THR A 473 -10.80 19.82 -6.48
CA THR A 473 -11.56 21.05 -6.20
C THR A 473 -11.42 21.55 -4.76
N THR A 474 -10.96 20.69 -3.81
CA THR A 474 -10.69 21.15 -2.43
C THR A 474 -9.50 22.11 -2.31
N TYR A 475 -8.67 22.25 -3.32
CA TYR A 475 -7.59 23.23 -3.35
C TYR A 475 -8.07 24.68 -3.55
N GLU A 476 -9.33 24.91 -3.92
CA GLU A 476 -9.95 26.26 -3.96
C GLU A 476 -10.16 26.87 -2.57
N ARG A 477 -10.27 26.01 -1.54
CA ARG A 477 -10.56 26.48 -0.17
C ARG A 477 -9.24 26.76 0.53
N LYS A 478 -8.92 28.07 0.67
CA LYS A 478 -7.85 28.54 1.57
C LYS A 478 -8.35 28.61 3.01
#